data_7e017b01d93e6744f5a12baee2c377dd
#
_entry.id   7e017b01d93e6744f5a12baee2c377dd
#
_cell.length_a   1.000
_cell.length_b   1.000
_cell.length_c   1.000
_cell.angle_alpha   90.00
_cell.angle_beta   90.00
_cell.angle_gamma   90.00
#
_symmetry.space_group_name_H-M   'P 1'
#
loop_
_entity.id
_entity.type
_entity.pdbx_description
1 polymer ?
#
loop_
_entity_poly.entity_id
_entity_poly.type
_entity_poly.pdbx_seq_one_letter_code
_entity_poly.pdbx_strand_id
1 'polypeptide(L)'
;ETKEPEDCAGIEGGANICGCMDSSASNFDSLATFDDGSCEYLLNGIPIEWLKTFQVSNNSYYDESWKVIPTFDGGFVIAGASDYKGLLIKTDSAGEKEWHQVYENSTTLYSVIEISDGGFVATGYYECDDMDCYPDLYLLKTDSEGAVEWEISDGTEENNEWAKDVIETNDEHLVITGVWNDDGWNSKAFLRKYTKNGELVWHKTFSNSTANEGNALMENSDNELIFVGYSGTQHGSYNHYMVKTDSDGNQIWKKKAQSIGDALLHSICPTPSGGFIAAGFCNSFRSNYLIERNNSGGKVWEDCFIDETSRYGYYDIVLSSDGGYFLIDELSHLVKIDANGDILYDIKLNHVNQSIMELEDGD
;
A
#
# COMPACT_ATOMS: atom_id res chain seq x y z
N GLU A 1 49.88 7.39 -35.61
CA GLU A 1 49.71 6.60 -34.39
C GLU A 1 48.33 5.93 -34.48
N THR A 2 48.32 4.59 -34.51
CA THR A 2 47.07 3.84 -34.47
C THR A 2 46.58 3.86 -33.02
N LYS A 3 45.40 4.46 -32.78
CA LYS A 3 44.71 4.46 -31.50
C LYS A 3 44.46 3.01 -31.09
N GLU A 4 44.88 2.61 -29.91
CA GLU A 4 44.52 1.30 -29.36
C GLU A 4 43.01 1.23 -29.12
N PRO A 5 42.39 0.06 -29.30
CA PRO A 5 40.97 -0.06 -29.03
C PRO A 5 40.66 0.20 -27.54
N GLU A 6 39.56 0.85 -27.29
CA GLU A 6 39.04 1.06 -25.93
C GLU A 6 38.49 -0.27 -25.40
N ASP A 7 38.69 -0.54 -24.11
CA ASP A 7 38.02 -1.64 -23.44
C ASP A 7 36.54 -1.27 -23.14
N CYS A 8 35.79 -2.15 -22.53
CA CYS A 8 34.38 -1.94 -22.24
C CYS A 8 34.10 -0.85 -21.19
N ALA A 9 35.10 -0.42 -20.42
CA ALA A 9 35.01 0.72 -19.52
C ALA A 9 35.38 2.05 -20.23
N GLY A 10 35.66 2.01 -21.56
CA GLY A 10 36.05 3.17 -22.36
C GLY A 10 37.51 3.59 -22.16
N ILE A 11 38.36 2.70 -21.65
CA ILE A 11 39.79 2.99 -21.42
C ILE A 11 40.60 2.50 -22.62
N GLU A 12 41.30 3.41 -23.30
CA GLU A 12 42.18 3.11 -24.45
C GLU A 12 43.32 2.19 -24.03
N GLY A 13 43.45 1.02 -24.67
CA GLY A 13 44.46 0.01 -24.32
C GLY A 13 44.20 -0.68 -22.98
N GLY A 14 43.02 -0.51 -22.39
CA GLY A 14 42.61 -1.14 -21.14
C GLY A 14 42.39 -2.64 -21.30
N ALA A 15 42.36 -3.34 -20.18
CA ALA A 15 42.14 -4.82 -20.12
C ALA A 15 40.99 -5.19 -19.19
N ASN A 16 40.00 -4.28 -18.98
CA ASN A 16 38.85 -4.60 -18.16
C ASN A 16 37.99 -5.67 -18.84
N ILE A 17 37.57 -6.62 -18.04
CA ILE A 17 36.56 -7.61 -18.38
C ILE A 17 35.23 -7.08 -17.82
N CYS A 18 34.28 -6.76 -18.69
CA CYS A 18 32.98 -6.27 -18.29
C CYS A 18 32.03 -7.42 -18.09
N GLY A 19 31.18 -7.27 -17.10
CA GLY A 19 30.13 -8.22 -16.74
C GLY A 19 29.54 -7.87 -15.38
N CYS A 20 28.51 -8.59 -14.99
CA CYS A 20 27.87 -8.43 -13.69
C CYS A 20 28.82 -8.82 -12.55
N MET A 21 29.13 -7.89 -11.66
CA MET A 21 29.99 -8.13 -10.48
C MET A 21 29.19 -8.46 -9.20
N ASP A 22 27.87 -8.46 -9.26
CA ASP A 22 27.03 -8.84 -8.11
C ASP A 22 26.87 -10.34 -8.01
N SER A 23 27.40 -10.96 -6.95
CA SER A 23 27.34 -12.38 -6.71
C SER A 23 25.92 -12.92 -6.47
N SER A 24 24.94 -12.05 -6.26
CA SER A 24 23.51 -12.43 -6.12
C SER A 24 22.80 -12.50 -7.48
N ALA A 25 23.38 -11.94 -8.54
CA ALA A 25 22.80 -11.98 -9.88
C ALA A 25 22.92 -13.36 -10.53
N SER A 26 21.95 -13.70 -11.38
CA SER A 26 21.91 -14.96 -12.10
C SER A 26 23.02 -15.10 -13.15
N ASN A 27 23.50 -13.99 -13.66
CA ASN A 27 24.57 -13.88 -14.65
C ASN A 27 25.87 -13.32 -14.06
N PHE A 28 26.10 -13.51 -12.74
CA PHE A 28 27.35 -13.14 -12.07
C PHE A 28 28.57 -13.67 -12.82
N ASP A 29 29.49 -12.78 -13.19
CA ASP A 29 30.76 -13.13 -13.80
C ASP A 29 31.92 -12.90 -12.79
N SER A 30 32.42 -13.98 -12.24
CA SER A 30 33.55 -13.94 -11.29
C SER A 30 34.87 -13.44 -11.88
N LEU A 31 34.94 -13.30 -13.20
CA LEU A 31 36.11 -12.80 -13.94
C LEU A 31 35.97 -11.31 -14.29
N ALA A 32 34.78 -10.73 -14.14
CA ALA A 32 34.55 -9.32 -14.39
C ALA A 32 35.41 -8.46 -13.45
N THR A 33 36.02 -7.42 -14.04
CA THR A 33 36.83 -6.42 -13.34
C THR A 33 36.21 -5.03 -13.41
N PHE A 34 35.11 -4.91 -14.19
CA PHE A 34 34.31 -3.71 -14.34
C PHE A 34 32.84 -4.11 -14.43
N ASP A 35 32.01 -3.52 -13.57
CA ASP A 35 30.56 -3.72 -13.61
C ASP A 35 29.98 -2.88 -14.76
N ASP A 36 29.39 -3.55 -15.73
CA ASP A 36 28.80 -2.92 -16.92
C ASP A 36 27.30 -2.69 -16.81
N GLY A 37 26.73 -2.95 -15.62
CA GLY A 37 25.31 -2.81 -15.36
C GLY A 37 24.45 -3.93 -15.95
N SER A 38 25.08 -5.03 -16.43
CA SER A 38 24.39 -6.15 -17.06
C SER A 38 23.83 -7.18 -16.05
N CYS A 39 23.82 -6.89 -14.76
CA CYS A 39 23.34 -7.82 -13.75
C CYS A 39 21.86 -8.18 -13.97
N GLU A 40 21.61 -9.49 -14.08
CA GLU A 40 20.27 -10.03 -14.19
C GLU A 40 19.90 -10.73 -12.89
N TYR A 41 18.78 -10.36 -12.31
CA TYR A 41 18.25 -10.98 -11.09
C TYR A 41 17.05 -11.85 -11.48
N LEU A 42 17.04 -13.08 -11.00
CA LEU A 42 15.92 -13.99 -11.20
C LEU A 42 15.30 -14.37 -9.86
N LEU A 43 14.04 -14.12 -9.72
CA LEU A 43 13.24 -14.62 -8.61
C LEU A 43 12.40 -15.79 -9.11
N ASN A 44 12.80 -17.03 -8.73
CA ASN A 44 12.16 -18.25 -9.22
C ASN A 44 12.02 -18.34 -10.76
N GLY A 45 13.00 -17.76 -11.50
CA GLY A 45 13.03 -17.77 -12.95
C GLY A 45 12.39 -16.57 -13.63
N ILE A 46 11.86 -15.61 -12.86
CA ILE A 46 11.34 -14.33 -13.37
C ILE A 46 12.44 -13.28 -13.28
N PRO A 47 12.74 -12.54 -14.36
CA PRO A 47 13.66 -11.43 -14.31
C PRO A 47 13.21 -10.37 -13.32
N ILE A 48 14.13 -9.88 -12.50
CA ILE A 48 13.94 -8.69 -11.66
C ILE A 48 14.80 -7.59 -12.26
N GLU A 49 14.20 -6.47 -12.58
CA GLU A 49 14.93 -5.33 -13.15
C GLU A 49 15.91 -4.75 -12.12
N TRP A 50 15.44 -4.52 -10.90
CA TRP A 50 16.30 -4.09 -9.80
C TRP A 50 15.70 -4.46 -8.42
N LEU A 51 16.58 -4.52 -7.42
CA LEU A 51 16.22 -4.69 -6.01
C LEU A 51 16.95 -3.64 -5.18
N LYS A 52 16.21 -2.80 -4.46
CA LYS A 52 16.75 -1.74 -3.60
C LYS A 52 16.27 -1.90 -2.17
N THR A 53 17.18 -1.58 -1.26
CA THR A 53 16.88 -1.49 0.17
C THR A 53 17.27 -0.13 0.68
N PHE A 54 16.44 0.46 1.53
CA PHE A 54 16.67 1.79 2.09
C PHE A 54 16.85 1.67 3.60
N GLN A 55 17.96 2.18 4.10
CA GLN A 55 18.19 2.35 5.52
C GLN A 55 18.15 3.85 5.82
N VAL A 56 17.28 4.27 6.71
CA VAL A 56 17.09 5.65 7.12
C VAL A 56 17.68 5.89 8.51
N SER A 57 17.37 5.03 9.46
CA SER A 57 17.92 5.14 10.81
C SER A 57 19.23 4.36 10.97
N ASN A 58 20.07 4.80 11.92
CA ASN A 58 21.26 4.04 12.32
C ASN A 58 20.92 2.83 13.23
N ASN A 59 19.68 2.75 13.70
CA ASN A 59 19.14 1.64 14.49
C ASN A 59 18.25 0.79 13.59
N SER A 60 18.79 -0.24 12.98
CA SER A 60 18.16 -1.10 11.97
C SER A 60 16.93 -1.91 12.42
N TYR A 61 16.31 -1.60 13.54
CA TYR A 61 15.21 -2.40 14.09
C TYR A 61 13.81 -1.86 13.80
N TYR A 62 13.67 -0.64 13.25
CA TYR A 62 12.38 0.05 13.16
C TYR A 62 12.19 0.86 11.88
N ASP A 63 12.76 0.41 10.76
CA ASP A 63 12.42 0.95 9.45
C ASP A 63 11.37 0.03 8.82
N GLU A 64 10.16 0.54 8.59
CA GLU A 64 9.02 -0.19 8.05
C GLU A 64 8.41 0.58 6.87
N SER A 65 7.96 -0.13 5.84
CA SER A 65 7.22 0.45 4.72
C SER A 65 5.83 -0.16 4.61
N TRP A 66 4.82 0.66 4.37
CA TRP A 66 3.42 0.26 4.30
C TRP A 66 2.83 0.38 2.90
N LYS A 67 3.17 1.45 2.18
CA LYS A 67 2.62 1.74 0.85
C LYS A 67 3.68 2.26 -0.08
N VAL A 68 3.64 1.79 -1.33
CA VAL A 68 4.40 2.34 -2.45
C VAL A 68 3.44 2.75 -3.55
N ILE A 69 3.69 3.88 -4.19
CA ILE A 69 2.96 4.35 -5.36
C ILE A 69 3.92 4.86 -6.43
N PRO A 70 3.54 4.81 -7.72
CA PRO A 70 4.27 5.51 -8.78
C PRO A 70 4.05 7.01 -8.64
N THR A 71 4.99 7.80 -9.15
CA THR A 71 4.90 9.25 -9.21
C THR A 71 4.83 9.76 -10.65
N PHE A 72 4.24 10.93 -10.87
CA PHE A 72 4.05 11.51 -12.22
C PHE A 72 5.34 11.72 -13.00
N ASP A 73 6.47 11.81 -12.31
CA ASP A 73 7.81 11.89 -12.91
C ASP A 73 8.41 10.52 -13.28
N GLY A 74 7.67 9.43 -13.06
CA GLY A 74 8.06 8.05 -13.35
C GLY A 74 8.89 7.38 -12.26
N GLY A 75 9.10 8.03 -11.11
CA GLY A 75 9.72 7.44 -9.92
C GLY A 75 8.71 6.82 -8.98
N PHE A 76 9.09 6.68 -7.69
CA PHE A 76 8.25 6.07 -6.66
C PHE A 76 8.28 6.88 -5.37
N VAL A 77 7.16 6.90 -4.64
CA VAL A 77 7.15 7.34 -3.26
C VAL A 77 6.69 6.20 -2.34
N ILE A 78 7.38 6.05 -1.21
CA ILE A 78 7.16 5.01 -0.22
C ILE A 78 6.79 5.67 1.10
N ALA A 79 5.68 5.26 1.70
CA ALA A 79 5.28 5.67 3.04
C ALA A 79 5.59 4.58 4.07
N GLY A 80 5.95 4.99 5.28
CA GLY A 80 6.29 4.06 6.34
C GLY A 80 6.61 4.74 7.66
N ALA A 81 7.52 4.12 8.41
CA ALA A 81 8.05 4.64 9.65
C ALA A 81 9.56 4.38 9.76
N SER A 82 10.25 5.27 10.47
CA SER A 82 11.64 5.11 10.91
C SER A 82 11.77 5.59 12.34
N ASP A 83 12.28 4.72 13.22
CA ASP A 83 12.40 5.00 14.66
C ASP A 83 11.10 5.56 15.28
N TYR A 84 9.95 4.94 14.96
CA TYR A 84 8.61 5.37 15.41
C TYR A 84 8.19 6.78 14.97
N LYS A 85 8.67 7.21 13.81
CA LYS A 85 8.30 8.46 13.17
C LYS A 85 7.90 8.21 11.74
N GLY A 86 6.90 8.96 11.27
CA GLY A 86 6.45 8.86 9.90
C GLY A 86 7.57 9.13 8.90
N LEU A 87 7.62 8.35 7.84
CA LEU A 87 8.66 8.38 6.82
C LEU A 87 8.06 8.44 5.43
N LEU A 88 8.59 9.32 4.59
CA LEU A 88 8.45 9.24 3.13
C LEU A 88 9.84 9.10 2.49
N ILE A 89 9.93 8.24 1.48
CA ILE A 89 11.11 8.08 0.63
C ILE A 89 10.67 8.28 -0.82
N LYS A 90 11.35 9.17 -1.56
CA LYS A 90 11.17 9.36 -3.00
C LYS A 90 12.37 8.77 -3.73
N THR A 91 12.09 8.07 -4.82
CA THR A 91 13.10 7.52 -5.72
C THR A 91 12.85 7.97 -7.15
N ASP A 92 13.84 7.84 -8.01
CA ASP A 92 13.67 7.89 -9.45
C ASP A 92 13.09 6.55 -9.99
N SER A 93 12.93 6.44 -11.32
CA SER A 93 12.42 5.25 -12.00
C SER A 93 13.36 4.03 -11.90
N ALA A 94 14.64 4.23 -11.64
CA ALA A 94 15.61 3.15 -11.40
C ALA A 94 15.67 2.73 -9.92
N GLY A 95 14.79 3.26 -9.07
CA GLY A 95 14.77 3.01 -7.63
C GLY A 95 15.91 3.68 -6.87
N GLU A 96 16.68 4.63 -7.49
CA GLU A 96 17.69 5.39 -6.77
C GLU A 96 17.02 6.45 -5.90
N LYS A 97 17.42 6.50 -4.62
CA LYS A 97 16.83 7.44 -3.67
C LYS A 97 17.17 8.88 -4.03
N GLU A 98 16.17 9.70 -4.29
CA GLU A 98 16.28 11.12 -4.48
C GLU A 98 16.29 11.87 -3.15
N TRP A 99 15.30 11.59 -2.31
CA TRP A 99 15.21 12.15 -0.95
C TRP A 99 14.47 11.20 0.01
N HIS A 100 14.57 11.48 1.29
CA HIS A 100 13.69 10.98 2.34
C HIS A 100 13.44 12.08 3.37
N GLN A 101 12.27 12.02 3.98
CA GLN A 101 11.86 12.93 5.05
C GLN A 101 11.26 12.13 6.21
N VAL A 102 11.65 12.50 7.43
CA VAL A 102 11.11 11.96 8.67
C VAL A 102 10.25 13.02 9.32
N TYR A 103 9.00 12.67 9.65
CA TYR A 103 8.00 13.59 10.19
C TYR A 103 7.85 13.34 11.69
N GLU A 104 8.33 14.30 12.50
CA GLU A 104 8.42 14.19 13.97
C GLU A 104 7.05 14.11 14.65
N ASN A 105 6.00 14.67 14.01
CA ASN A 105 4.63 14.72 14.54
C ASN A 105 3.76 13.54 14.07
N SER A 106 4.38 12.46 13.59
CA SER A 106 3.71 11.24 13.17
C SER A 106 4.47 10.04 13.68
N THR A 107 3.79 8.99 14.13
CA THR A 107 4.42 7.73 14.53
C THR A 107 4.63 6.81 13.33
N THR A 108 3.67 6.78 12.41
CA THR A 108 3.76 6.02 11.15
C THR A 108 2.86 6.62 10.10
N LEU A 109 3.22 6.44 8.82
CA LEU A 109 2.39 6.75 7.66
C LEU A 109 1.98 5.45 6.99
N TYR A 110 0.68 5.16 6.96
CA TYR A 110 0.12 3.92 6.39
C TYR A 110 -0.14 4.01 4.89
N SER A 111 -0.52 5.20 4.41
CA SER A 111 -0.86 5.42 3.00
C SER A 111 -0.29 6.75 2.52
N VAL A 112 0.00 6.81 1.23
CA VAL A 112 0.46 8.02 0.53
C VAL A 112 -0.13 8.04 -0.88
N ILE A 113 -0.43 9.22 -1.36
CA ILE A 113 -0.80 9.52 -2.75
C ILE A 113 -0.02 10.72 -3.24
N GLU A 114 0.29 10.76 -4.53
CA GLU A 114 0.66 11.99 -5.22
C GLU A 114 -0.62 12.67 -5.72
N ILE A 115 -0.79 13.94 -5.43
CA ILE A 115 -1.98 14.68 -5.80
C ILE A 115 -1.74 15.57 -7.03
N SER A 116 -2.80 16.03 -7.64
CA SER A 116 -2.79 16.73 -8.92
C SER A 116 -1.96 18.02 -8.95
N ASP A 117 -1.52 18.56 -7.82
CA ASP A 117 -0.60 19.71 -7.73
C ASP A 117 0.88 19.32 -7.70
N GLY A 118 1.18 18.01 -7.72
CA GLY A 118 2.55 17.45 -7.70
C GLY A 118 3.14 17.27 -6.30
N GLY A 119 2.37 17.55 -5.24
CA GLY A 119 2.76 17.25 -3.86
C GLY A 119 2.24 15.89 -3.40
N PHE A 120 2.58 15.51 -2.16
CA PHE A 120 2.16 14.25 -1.57
C PHE A 120 1.19 14.48 -0.41
N VAL A 121 0.19 13.61 -0.32
CA VAL A 121 -0.67 13.52 0.86
C VAL A 121 -0.48 12.14 1.48
N ALA A 122 -0.15 12.11 2.77
CA ALA A 122 0.05 10.88 3.51
C ALA A 122 -0.81 10.86 4.78
N THR A 123 -1.20 9.68 5.22
CA THR A 123 -2.02 9.51 6.41
C THR A 123 -1.55 8.34 7.27
N GLY A 124 -1.81 8.48 8.57
CA GLY A 124 -1.40 7.51 9.57
C GLY A 124 -1.94 7.88 10.95
N TYR A 125 -1.07 7.84 11.94
CA TYR A 125 -1.39 8.29 13.29
C TYR A 125 -0.19 8.93 13.98
N TYR A 126 -0.49 9.71 14.99
CA TYR A 126 0.45 10.27 15.96
C TYR A 126 0.21 9.62 17.31
N GLU A 127 1.27 9.15 17.95
CA GLU A 127 1.25 8.65 19.32
C GLU A 127 2.14 9.57 20.17
N CYS A 128 1.58 10.11 21.22
CA CYS A 128 2.32 10.99 22.13
C CYS A 128 3.05 10.18 23.21
N ASP A 129 4.11 10.75 23.77
CA ASP A 129 4.98 10.09 24.77
C ASP A 129 4.34 9.89 26.16
N ASP A 130 3.16 10.47 26.42
CA ASP A 130 2.47 10.40 27.70
C ASP A 130 1.56 9.17 27.79
N MET A 131 1.64 8.42 28.90
CA MET A 131 0.84 7.18 29.10
C MET A 131 -0.69 7.41 29.19
N ASP A 132 -1.13 8.63 29.30
CA ASP A 132 -2.55 9.02 29.33
C ASP A 132 -3.05 9.60 27.99
N CYS A 133 -2.24 9.55 26.94
CA CYS A 133 -2.56 10.05 25.62
C CYS A 133 -3.09 8.92 24.74
N TYR A 134 -4.02 9.28 23.88
CA TYR A 134 -4.59 8.38 22.87
C TYR A 134 -4.01 8.71 21.49
N PRO A 135 -3.73 7.71 20.65
CA PRO A 135 -3.29 7.97 19.27
C PRO A 135 -4.32 8.78 18.50
N ASP A 136 -3.85 9.84 17.86
CA ASP A 136 -4.66 10.71 17.00
C ASP A 136 -4.40 10.38 15.53
N LEU A 137 -5.44 10.49 14.69
CA LEU A 137 -5.20 10.43 13.25
C LEU A 137 -4.25 11.54 12.82
N TYR A 138 -3.41 11.21 11.85
CA TYR A 138 -2.48 12.16 11.27
C TYR A 138 -2.68 12.23 9.77
N LEU A 139 -2.76 13.44 9.24
CA LEU A 139 -2.86 13.75 7.83
C LEU A 139 -1.84 14.83 7.48
N LEU A 140 -0.99 14.53 6.49
CA LEU A 140 0.13 15.34 6.07
C LEU A 140 -0.01 15.72 4.61
N LYS A 141 0.24 16.99 4.26
CA LYS A 141 0.52 17.40 2.89
C LYS A 141 1.91 17.97 2.78
N THR A 142 2.62 17.58 1.73
CA THR A 142 3.95 18.08 1.39
C THR A 142 3.95 18.64 -0.02
N ASP A 143 4.99 19.38 -0.36
CA ASP A 143 5.36 19.64 -1.74
C ASP A 143 6.04 18.40 -2.39
N SER A 144 6.47 18.51 -3.63
CA SER A 144 7.16 17.45 -4.38
C SER A 144 8.53 17.05 -3.80
N GLU A 145 9.12 17.90 -2.96
CA GLU A 145 10.42 17.66 -2.30
C GLU A 145 10.26 17.11 -0.87
N GLY A 146 9.00 16.81 -0.46
CA GLY A 146 8.67 16.30 0.85
C GLY A 146 8.64 17.34 1.96
N ALA A 147 8.76 18.65 1.65
CA ALA A 147 8.63 19.69 2.66
C ALA A 147 7.17 19.89 3.06
N VAL A 148 6.90 19.98 4.37
CA VAL A 148 5.54 20.09 4.91
C VAL A 148 4.90 21.41 4.47
N GLU A 149 3.75 21.33 3.80
CA GLU A 149 2.89 22.46 3.53
C GLU A 149 1.88 22.67 4.65
N TRP A 150 1.26 21.58 5.09
CA TRP A 150 0.41 21.53 6.27
C TRP A 150 0.32 20.11 6.84
N GLU A 151 -0.01 20.03 8.10
CA GLU A 151 -0.28 18.80 8.83
C GLU A 151 -1.49 18.96 9.75
N ILE A 152 -2.23 17.89 9.96
CA ILE A 152 -3.39 17.81 10.82
C ILE A 152 -3.20 16.61 11.73
N SER A 153 -3.23 16.87 13.05
CA SER A 153 -3.49 15.88 14.08
C SER A 153 -4.88 16.17 14.60
N ASP A 154 -5.84 15.32 14.33
CA ASP A 154 -7.25 15.53 14.67
C ASP A 154 -7.75 14.34 15.46
N GLY A 155 -7.69 14.47 16.76
CA GLY A 155 -8.17 13.52 17.74
C GLY A 155 -8.78 14.22 18.94
N THR A 156 -9.33 13.45 19.85
CA THR A 156 -9.85 13.95 21.13
C THR A 156 -9.07 13.32 22.27
N GLU A 157 -8.95 14.01 23.40
CA GLU A 157 -8.24 13.52 24.59
C GLU A 157 -8.79 12.18 25.14
N GLU A 158 -9.88 11.66 24.58
CA GLU A 158 -10.56 10.45 25.08
C GLU A 158 -10.64 9.31 24.06
N ASN A 159 -10.21 9.50 22.79
CA ASN A 159 -10.45 8.56 21.70
C ASN A 159 -9.18 8.21 20.94
N ASN A 160 -9.04 6.94 20.55
CA ASN A 160 -7.99 6.51 19.63
C ASN A 160 -8.48 6.62 18.18
N GLU A 161 -7.70 7.26 17.34
CA GLU A 161 -8.00 7.40 15.93
C GLU A 161 -6.79 7.04 15.05
N TRP A 162 -7.02 6.24 14.03
CA TRP A 162 -6.01 5.91 13.03
C TRP A 162 -6.60 6.09 11.64
N ALA A 163 -5.95 6.86 10.79
CA ALA A 163 -6.27 6.90 9.38
C ALA A 163 -5.42 5.86 8.62
N LYS A 164 -6.08 5.01 7.86
CA LYS A 164 -5.47 3.84 7.20
C LYS A 164 -5.22 4.08 5.72
N ASP A 165 -6.09 4.82 5.05
CA ASP A 165 -5.97 5.06 3.62
C ASP A 165 -6.48 6.45 3.24
N VAL A 166 -5.94 6.99 2.15
CA VAL A 166 -6.26 8.31 1.59
C VAL A 166 -6.36 8.23 0.07
N ILE A 167 -7.33 8.94 -0.48
CA ILE A 167 -7.47 9.15 -1.92
C ILE A 167 -7.70 10.64 -2.22
N GLU A 168 -7.30 11.11 -3.42
CA GLU A 168 -7.81 12.32 -4.03
C GLU A 168 -9.02 11.97 -4.88
N THR A 169 -10.15 12.63 -4.65
CA THR A 169 -11.39 12.41 -5.37
C THR A 169 -11.46 13.25 -6.65
N ASN A 170 -12.32 12.84 -7.61
CA ASN A 170 -12.50 13.54 -8.89
C ASN A 170 -12.94 15.01 -8.72
N ASP A 171 -13.53 15.39 -7.60
CA ASP A 171 -13.86 16.77 -7.23
C ASP A 171 -12.75 17.51 -6.48
N GLU A 172 -11.52 16.97 -6.56
CA GLU A 172 -10.28 17.55 -6.01
C GLU A 172 -10.29 17.75 -4.48
N HIS A 173 -10.91 16.82 -3.78
CA HIS A 173 -10.87 16.74 -2.32
C HIS A 173 -10.08 15.51 -1.87
N LEU A 174 -9.69 15.51 -0.62
CA LEU A 174 -9.04 14.38 0.02
C LEU A 174 -10.07 13.62 0.86
N VAL A 175 -10.17 12.30 0.66
CA VAL A 175 -11.01 11.46 1.51
C VAL A 175 -10.12 10.42 2.19
N ILE A 176 -10.30 10.27 3.50
CA ILE A 176 -9.58 9.28 4.31
C ILE A 176 -10.55 8.31 4.96
N THR A 177 -10.08 7.10 5.22
CA THR A 177 -10.79 6.07 5.99
C THR A 177 -9.90 5.54 7.12
N GLY A 178 -10.52 4.94 8.13
CA GLY A 178 -9.79 4.37 9.25
C GLY A 178 -10.69 3.90 10.36
N VAL A 179 -10.20 3.97 11.59
CA VAL A 179 -10.88 3.57 12.81
C VAL A 179 -10.96 4.74 13.80
N TRP A 180 -12.10 4.86 14.44
CA TRP A 180 -12.40 5.80 15.51
C TRP A 180 -13.00 5.06 16.71
N ASN A 181 -12.32 5.12 17.86
CA ASN A 181 -12.79 4.52 19.11
C ASN A 181 -13.37 5.61 20.01
N ASP A 182 -14.66 5.53 20.34
CA ASP A 182 -15.35 6.59 21.08
C ASP A 182 -15.41 6.35 22.62
N ASP A 183 -14.97 5.20 23.12
CA ASP A 183 -15.01 4.88 24.55
C ASP A 183 -13.95 3.86 25.01
N GLY A 184 -12.91 3.64 24.19
CA GLY A 184 -11.87 2.62 24.40
C GLY A 184 -12.34 1.19 24.19
N TRP A 185 -13.65 0.96 23.95
CA TRP A 185 -14.26 -0.36 23.84
C TRP A 185 -15.00 -0.58 22.51
N ASN A 186 -15.51 0.48 21.89
CA ASN A 186 -16.23 0.38 20.62
C ASN A 186 -15.53 1.17 19.54
N SER A 187 -15.27 0.53 18.40
CA SER A 187 -14.71 1.21 17.24
C SER A 187 -15.73 1.36 16.12
N LYS A 188 -15.60 2.45 15.38
CA LYS A 188 -16.37 2.76 14.18
C LYS A 188 -15.39 2.99 13.03
N ALA A 189 -15.70 2.44 11.87
CA ALA A 189 -15.06 2.89 10.65
C ALA A 189 -15.52 4.32 10.35
N PHE A 190 -14.67 5.13 9.76
CA PHE A 190 -15.04 6.49 9.37
C PHE A 190 -14.66 6.81 7.93
N LEU A 191 -15.31 7.83 7.38
CA LEU A 191 -14.85 8.61 6.24
C LEU A 191 -14.78 10.07 6.67
N ARG A 192 -13.69 10.75 6.34
CA ARG A 192 -13.56 12.20 6.46
C ARG A 192 -13.14 12.77 5.11
N LYS A 193 -13.77 13.86 4.71
CA LYS A 193 -13.44 14.60 3.50
C LYS A 193 -12.87 15.95 3.87
N TYR A 194 -11.75 16.28 3.24
CA TYR A 194 -11.03 17.54 3.43
C TYR A 194 -10.86 18.24 2.09
N THR A 195 -10.75 19.56 2.12
CA THR A 195 -10.21 20.31 0.97
C THR A 195 -8.72 20.04 0.82
N LYS A 196 -8.12 20.35 -0.33
CA LYS A 196 -6.65 20.29 -0.53
C LYS A 196 -5.86 21.18 0.45
N ASN A 197 -6.51 22.16 1.08
CA ASN A 197 -5.91 23.03 2.10
C ASN A 197 -6.04 22.49 3.53
N GLY A 198 -6.58 21.27 3.69
CA GLY A 198 -6.73 20.64 5.01
C GLY A 198 -7.98 21.02 5.78
N GLU A 199 -8.93 21.77 5.18
CA GLU A 199 -10.17 22.13 5.84
C GLU A 199 -11.16 20.95 5.82
N LEU A 200 -11.70 20.55 6.98
CA LEU A 200 -12.69 19.47 7.08
C LEU A 200 -14.00 19.90 6.42
N VAL A 201 -14.44 19.12 5.42
CA VAL A 201 -15.73 19.33 4.73
C VAL A 201 -16.83 18.56 5.43
N TRP A 202 -16.62 17.28 5.71
CA TRP A 202 -17.55 16.43 6.46
C TRP A 202 -16.85 15.24 7.10
N HIS A 203 -17.48 14.71 8.16
CA HIS A 203 -17.11 13.48 8.85
C HIS A 203 -18.34 12.55 8.96
N LYS A 204 -18.17 11.27 8.62
CA LYS A 204 -19.18 10.23 8.74
C LYS A 204 -18.60 9.00 9.43
N THR A 205 -19.38 8.37 10.30
CA THR A 205 -19.00 7.12 10.96
C THR A 205 -19.93 5.98 10.57
N PHE A 206 -19.37 4.79 10.49
CA PHE A 206 -20.07 3.59 10.09
C PHE A 206 -19.82 2.48 11.09
N SER A 207 -20.89 1.89 11.58
CA SER A 207 -20.82 0.77 12.50
C SER A 207 -21.83 -0.31 12.12
N ASN A 208 -21.50 -1.54 12.44
CA ASN A 208 -22.40 -2.67 12.31
C ASN A 208 -22.29 -3.61 13.53
N SER A 209 -21.29 -3.42 14.37
CA SER A 209 -20.97 -4.19 15.57
C SER A 209 -20.13 -3.31 16.53
N THR A 210 -19.52 -3.90 17.56
CA THR A 210 -18.70 -3.17 18.54
C THR A 210 -17.28 -2.90 18.08
N ALA A 211 -16.78 -3.61 17.06
CA ALA A 211 -15.49 -3.37 16.45
C ALA A 211 -15.66 -3.21 14.94
N ASN A 212 -15.29 -2.05 14.40
CA ASN A 212 -15.37 -1.75 12.97
C ASN A 212 -14.17 -0.91 12.56
N GLU A 213 -13.62 -1.22 11.38
CA GLU A 213 -12.47 -0.51 10.80
C GLU A 213 -12.62 -0.41 9.28
N GLY A 214 -12.20 0.71 8.70
CA GLY A 214 -11.98 0.89 7.28
C GLY A 214 -10.48 0.82 6.99
N ASN A 215 -10.05 -0.09 6.10
CA ASN A 215 -8.64 -0.32 5.80
C ASN A 215 -8.22 0.25 4.45
N ALA A 216 -9.09 0.19 3.47
CA ALA A 216 -8.81 0.69 2.13
C ALA A 216 -10.05 1.36 1.52
N LEU A 217 -9.81 2.33 0.64
CA LEU A 217 -10.80 3.22 0.07
C LEU A 217 -10.58 3.40 -1.43
N MET A 218 -11.65 3.49 -2.19
CA MET A 218 -11.63 3.90 -3.60
C MET A 218 -12.82 4.78 -3.95
N GLU A 219 -12.67 5.59 -4.99
CA GLU A 219 -13.77 6.26 -5.67
C GLU A 219 -14.04 5.56 -7.00
N ASN A 220 -15.30 5.32 -7.34
CA ASN A 220 -15.69 4.74 -8.62
C ASN A 220 -15.99 5.82 -9.68
N SER A 221 -16.28 5.39 -10.91
CA SER A 221 -16.61 6.28 -12.03
C SER A 221 -17.89 7.11 -11.84
N ASP A 222 -18.74 6.74 -10.88
CA ASP A 222 -19.97 7.46 -10.54
C ASP A 222 -19.75 8.48 -9.39
N ASN A 223 -18.49 8.72 -8.99
CA ASN A 223 -18.05 9.53 -7.84
C ASN A 223 -18.61 9.01 -6.50
N GLU A 224 -18.83 7.71 -6.39
CA GLU A 224 -19.25 7.08 -5.17
C GLU A 224 -18.03 6.50 -4.45
N LEU A 225 -18.00 6.62 -3.13
CA LEU A 225 -16.89 6.14 -2.30
C LEU A 225 -17.19 4.73 -1.81
N ILE A 226 -16.19 3.86 -1.89
CA ILE A 226 -16.29 2.48 -1.40
C ILE A 226 -15.10 2.23 -0.47
N PHE A 227 -15.37 1.89 0.79
CA PHE A 227 -14.33 1.41 1.67
C PHE A 227 -14.56 -0.05 2.09
N VAL A 228 -13.47 -0.73 2.39
CA VAL A 228 -13.45 -2.11 2.87
C VAL A 228 -12.65 -2.23 4.15
N GLY A 229 -12.95 -3.27 4.92
CA GLY A 229 -12.27 -3.52 6.19
C GLY A 229 -12.95 -4.66 6.94
N TYR A 230 -13.19 -4.49 8.24
CA TYR A 230 -13.89 -5.50 9.03
C TYR A 230 -14.97 -4.92 9.96
N SER A 231 -15.89 -5.80 10.36
CA SER A 231 -16.87 -5.54 11.41
C SER A 231 -17.02 -6.78 12.29
N GLY A 232 -16.86 -6.62 13.58
CA GLY A 232 -16.87 -7.75 14.52
C GLY A 232 -17.15 -7.37 15.96
N THR A 233 -16.81 -8.28 16.87
CA THR A 233 -16.88 -8.04 18.31
C THR A 233 -15.46 -7.98 18.87
N GLN A 234 -15.27 -7.28 19.98
CA GLN A 234 -13.97 -7.16 20.65
C GLN A 234 -13.33 -8.49 21.09
N HIS A 235 -14.13 -9.53 21.22
CA HIS A 235 -13.66 -10.85 21.67
C HIS A 235 -13.49 -11.86 20.53
N GLY A 236 -13.36 -11.38 19.29
CA GLY A 236 -13.27 -12.20 18.09
C GLY A 236 -14.61 -12.32 17.35
N SER A 237 -14.58 -12.91 16.19
CA SER A 237 -15.66 -12.96 15.20
C SER A 237 -15.71 -11.74 14.30
N TYR A 238 -14.59 -11.45 13.65
CA TYR A 238 -14.48 -10.44 12.60
C TYR A 238 -15.08 -10.97 11.28
N ASN A 239 -15.72 -10.08 10.55
CA ASN A 239 -16.29 -10.38 9.24
C ASN A 239 -15.90 -9.27 8.27
N HIS A 240 -15.76 -9.60 7.00
CA HIS A 240 -15.57 -8.64 5.95
C HIS A 240 -16.64 -7.56 5.99
N TYR A 241 -16.24 -6.31 5.93
CA TYR A 241 -17.13 -5.17 5.97
C TYR A 241 -16.85 -4.26 4.78
N MET A 242 -17.89 -3.88 4.07
CA MET A 242 -17.83 -3.04 2.88
C MET A 242 -18.96 -2.05 2.95
N VAL A 243 -18.65 -0.79 2.69
CA VAL A 243 -19.64 0.29 2.66
C VAL A 243 -19.44 1.10 1.39
N LYS A 244 -20.56 1.42 0.73
CA LYS A 244 -20.60 2.35 -0.38
C LYS A 244 -21.42 3.55 0.01
N THR A 245 -20.93 4.74 -0.32
CA THR A 245 -21.58 6.02 -0.08
C THR A 245 -21.65 6.83 -1.37
N ASP A 246 -22.46 7.86 -1.38
CA ASP A 246 -22.32 8.94 -2.35
C ASP A 246 -21.10 9.83 -2.04
N SER A 247 -20.85 10.84 -2.85
CA SER A 247 -19.72 11.79 -2.68
C SER A 247 -19.83 12.65 -1.43
N ASP A 248 -21.01 12.73 -0.80
CA ASP A 248 -21.29 13.43 0.45
C ASP A 248 -21.19 12.51 1.68
N GLY A 249 -20.77 11.26 1.48
CA GLY A 249 -20.62 10.27 2.55
C GLY A 249 -21.94 9.66 3.03
N ASN A 250 -23.06 9.85 2.33
CA ASN A 250 -24.32 9.22 2.71
C ASN A 250 -24.34 7.77 2.24
N GLN A 251 -24.62 6.84 3.16
CA GLN A 251 -24.57 5.41 2.86
C GLN A 251 -25.60 5.00 1.80
N ILE A 252 -25.13 4.44 0.69
CA ILE A 252 -25.95 3.83 -0.36
C ILE A 252 -26.24 2.37 0.03
N TRP A 253 -25.21 1.60 0.34
CA TRP A 253 -25.35 0.26 0.88
C TRP A 253 -24.19 -0.08 1.81
N LYS A 254 -24.41 -1.10 2.65
CA LYS A 254 -23.37 -1.79 3.40
C LYS A 254 -23.52 -3.29 3.26
N LYS A 255 -22.40 -3.99 3.22
CA LYS A 255 -22.34 -5.45 3.09
C LYS A 255 -21.45 -6.02 4.16
N LYS A 256 -21.87 -7.16 4.68
CA LYS A 256 -21.08 -8.00 5.56
C LYS A 256 -21.05 -9.39 4.93
N ALA A 257 -19.86 -9.88 4.64
CA ALA A 257 -19.71 -11.26 4.19
C ALA A 257 -19.46 -12.13 5.42
N GLN A 258 -20.24 -13.18 5.59
CA GLN A 258 -19.95 -14.21 6.59
C GLN A 258 -18.88 -15.11 6.00
N SER A 259 -17.73 -15.15 6.64
CA SER A 259 -16.66 -16.08 6.32
C SER A 259 -16.60 -17.21 7.35
N ILE A 260 -15.84 -18.25 7.03
CA ILE A 260 -15.48 -19.28 7.99
C ILE A 260 -14.38 -18.70 8.89
N GLY A 261 -14.67 -18.52 10.19
CA GLY A 261 -13.74 -17.88 11.14
C GLY A 261 -13.63 -16.37 10.99
N ASP A 262 -12.62 -15.78 11.65
CA ASP A 262 -12.36 -14.35 11.57
C ASP A 262 -11.84 -13.96 10.18
N ALA A 263 -12.28 -12.80 9.71
CA ALA A 263 -12.02 -12.34 8.37
C ALA A 263 -11.96 -10.81 8.28
N LEU A 264 -11.04 -10.28 7.48
CA LEU A 264 -10.99 -8.86 7.17
C LEU A 264 -10.49 -8.62 5.74
N LEU A 265 -10.73 -7.41 5.25
CA LEU A 265 -10.22 -6.92 3.96
C LEU A 265 -9.17 -5.84 4.21
N HIS A 266 -8.07 -5.93 3.48
CA HIS A 266 -6.95 -5.00 3.57
C HIS A 266 -6.92 -4.01 2.41
N SER A 267 -7.20 -4.48 1.19
CA SER A 267 -7.05 -3.69 -0.02
C SER A 267 -8.25 -3.86 -0.95
N ILE A 268 -8.43 -2.87 -1.83
CA ILE A 268 -9.52 -2.79 -2.81
C ILE A 268 -8.98 -2.17 -4.11
N CYS A 269 -9.40 -2.71 -5.25
CA CYS A 269 -9.16 -2.05 -6.53
C CYS A 269 -10.38 -2.16 -7.46
N PRO A 270 -10.52 -1.25 -8.46
CA PRO A 270 -11.60 -1.32 -9.41
C PRO A 270 -11.46 -2.53 -10.34
N THR A 271 -12.59 -3.01 -10.88
CA THR A 271 -12.59 -4.00 -11.95
C THR A 271 -12.92 -3.35 -13.29
N PRO A 272 -12.44 -3.91 -14.42
CA PRO A 272 -12.80 -3.41 -15.75
C PRO A 272 -14.30 -3.42 -16.04
N SER A 273 -15.07 -4.23 -15.31
CA SER A 273 -16.54 -4.32 -15.39
C SER A 273 -17.28 -3.19 -14.67
N GLY A 274 -16.56 -2.25 -14.03
CA GLY A 274 -17.13 -1.15 -13.24
C GLY A 274 -17.57 -1.54 -11.83
N GLY A 275 -17.16 -2.72 -11.35
CA GLY A 275 -17.27 -3.15 -9.96
C GLY A 275 -15.98 -2.93 -9.19
N PHE A 276 -15.72 -3.78 -8.20
CA PHE A 276 -14.49 -3.81 -7.45
C PHE A 276 -14.15 -5.22 -6.98
N ILE A 277 -12.87 -5.46 -6.76
CA ILE A 277 -12.33 -6.63 -6.09
C ILE A 277 -11.64 -6.20 -4.79
N ALA A 278 -11.82 -6.95 -3.73
CA ALA A 278 -11.18 -6.70 -2.45
C ALA A 278 -10.43 -7.95 -1.97
N ALA A 279 -9.29 -7.71 -1.36
CA ALA A 279 -8.36 -8.73 -0.89
C ALA A 279 -8.16 -8.66 0.62
N GLY A 280 -7.87 -9.79 1.23
CA GLY A 280 -7.63 -9.88 2.66
C GLY A 280 -7.47 -11.32 3.13
N PHE A 281 -8.03 -11.65 4.29
CA PHE A 281 -7.98 -13.01 4.80
C PHE A 281 -9.33 -13.51 5.33
N CYS A 282 -9.42 -14.82 5.47
CA CYS A 282 -10.52 -15.58 6.04
C CYS A 282 -9.97 -16.65 6.99
N ASN A 283 -10.86 -17.48 7.55
CA ASN A 283 -10.52 -18.66 8.35
C ASN A 283 -9.59 -18.35 9.55
N SER A 284 -9.96 -17.33 10.34
CA SER A 284 -9.19 -16.91 11.53
C SER A 284 -7.72 -16.57 11.20
N PHE A 285 -7.53 -15.73 10.16
CA PHE A 285 -6.21 -15.21 9.74
C PHE A 285 -5.28 -16.27 9.10
N ARG A 286 -5.81 -17.35 8.55
CA ARG A 286 -4.99 -18.46 8.03
C ARG A 286 -5.14 -18.74 6.55
N SER A 287 -5.91 -17.94 5.82
CA SER A 287 -6.18 -18.19 4.42
C SER A 287 -6.40 -16.89 3.66
N ASN A 288 -5.86 -16.83 2.48
CA ASN A 288 -6.05 -15.73 1.54
C ASN A 288 -7.52 -15.64 1.13
N TYR A 289 -8.04 -14.43 0.97
CA TYR A 289 -9.41 -14.20 0.59
C TYR A 289 -9.54 -13.14 -0.48
N LEU A 290 -10.38 -13.42 -1.45
CA LEU A 290 -10.77 -12.49 -2.51
C LEU A 290 -12.29 -12.45 -2.64
N ILE A 291 -12.82 -11.27 -2.94
CA ILE A 291 -14.23 -11.09 -3.24
C ILE A 291 -14.40 -10.02 -4.32
N GLU A 292 -15.08 -10.38 -5.41
CA GLU A 292 -15.50 -9.44 -6.44
C GLU A 292 -16.97 -9.10 -6.28
N ARG A 293 -17.28 -7.80 -6.42
CA ARG A 293 -18.63 -7.28 -6.42
C ARG A 293 -18.85 -6.34 -7.60
N ASN A 294 -20.06 -6.39 -8.14
CA ASN A 294 -20.49 -5.40 -9.12
C ASN A 294 -20.80 -4.05 -8.45
N ASN A 295 -21.00 -3.01 -9.24
CA ASN A 295 -21.27 -1.65 -8.76
C ASN A 295 -22.48 -1.53 -7.80
N SER A 296 -23.51 -2.38 -7.94
CA SER A 296 -24.65 -2.43 -7.02
C SER A 296 -24.40 -3.21 -5.72
N GLY A 297 -23.17 -3.72 -5.53
CA GLY A 297 -22.78 -4.52 -4.37
C GLY A 297 -23.22 -5.99 -4.43
N GLY A 298 -23.71 -6.44 -5.58
CA GLY A 298 -24.00 -7.86 -5.84
C GLY A 298 -22.69 -8.65 -5.93
N LYS A 299 -22.63 -9.82 -5.28
CA LYS A 299 -21.46 -10.69 -5.35
C LYS A 299 -21.35 -11.29 -6.75
N VAL A 300 -20.18 -11.15 -7.39
CA VAL A 300 -19.83 -11.81 -8.65
C VAL A 300 -19.24 -13.17 -8.30
N TRP A 301 -18.13 -13.18 -7.56
CA TRP A 301 -17.53 -14.39 -6.99
C TRP A 301 -16.81 -14.07 -5.66
N GLU A 302 -16.48 -15.09 -4.91
CA GLU A 302 -15.60 -15.01 -3.74
C GLU A 302 -14.89 -16.33 -3.57
N ASP A 303 -13.66 -16.29 -3.08
CA ASP A 303 -12.89 -17.47 -2.72
C ASP A 303 -12.11 -17.26 -1.43
N CYS A 304 -12.05 -18.31 -0.62
CA CYS A 304 -11.23 -18.42 0.57
C CYS A 304 -10.25 -19.57 0.30
N PHE A 305 -9.03 -19.23 -0.07
CA PHE A 305 -7.98 -20.18 -0.44
C PHE A 305 -7.45 -20.90 0.79
N ILE A 306 -8.16 -21.93 1.22
CA ILE A 306 -7.77 -22.76 2.36
C ILE A 306 -6.64 -23.68 1.88
N ASP A 307 -5.40 -23.29 2.14
CA ASP A 307 -4.22 -24.09 1.89
C ASP A 307 -3.63 -24.60 3.21
N GLU A 308 -3.13 -25.84 3.23
CA GLU A 308 -2.44 -26.44 4.38
C GLU A 308 -1.08 -25.76 4.69
N THR A 309 -0.61 -24.84 3.84
CA THR A 309 0.70 -24.17 3.94
C THR A 309 0.70 -22.90 4.76
N SER A 310 -0.36 -22.58 5.53
CA SER A 310 -0.41 -21.44 6.47
C SER A 310 -0.18 -20.09 5.81
N ARG A 311 -1.04 -19.67 4.90
CA ARG A 311 -1.01 -18.33 4.30
C ARG A 311 -1.81 -17.37 5.18
N TYR A 312 -1.28 -16.17 5.41
CA TYR A 312 -1.82 -15.21 6.38
C TYR A 312 -2.60 -14.04 5.75
N GLY A 313 -3.07 -14.19 4.52
CA GLY A 313 -3.92 -13.19 3.86
C GLY A 313 -3.19 -12.21 2.96
N TYR A 314 -3.94 -11.69 1.99
CA TYR A 314 -3.42 -10.67 1.07
C TYR A 314 -3.42 -9.30 1.73
N TYR A 315 -2.30 -8.59 1.61
CA TYR A 315 -2.15 -7.20 2.07
C TYR A 315 -2.55 -6.20 1.00
N ASP A 316 -2.18 -6.45 -0.25
CA ASP A 316 -2.48 -5.51 -1.32
C ASP A 316 -2.90 -6.23 -2.60
N ILE A 317 -3.69 -5.54 -3.43
CA ILE A 317 -4.16 -5.98 -4.74
C ILE A 317 -4.17 -4.81 -5.70
N VAL A 318 -3.65 -5.03 -6.90
CA VAL A 318 -3.69 -4.05 -7.99
C VAL A 318 -4.21 -4.69 -9.27
N LEU A 319 -4.92 -3.89 -10.07
CA LEU A 319 -5.37 -4.28 -11.39
C LEU A 319 -4.17 -4.33 -12.33
N SER A 320 -4.05 -5.40 -13.10
CA SER A 320 -3.02 -5.55 -14.13
C SER A 320 -3.51 -5.08 -15.50
N SER A 321 -2.59 -4.60 -16.32
CA SER A 321 -2.83 -4.13 -17.68
C SER A 321 -3.46 -5.19 -18.59
N ASP A 322 -3.26 -6.48 -18.29
CA ASP A 322 -3.88 -7.62 -18.98
C ASP A 322 -5.32 -7.93 -18.53
N GLY A 323 -5.84 -7.18 -17.56
CA GLY A 323 -7.17 -7.36 -16.98
C GLY A 323 -7.25 -8.37 -15.83
N GLY A 324 -6.14 -8.99 -15.45
CA GLY A 324 -6.00 -9.77 -14.22
C GLY A 324 -5.55 -8.92 -13.03
N TYR A 325 -5.01 -9.54 -11.98
CA TYR A 325 -4.60 -8.82 -10.77
C TYR A 325 -3.28 -9.36 -10.23
N PHE A 326 -2.47 -8.45 -9.68
CA PHE A 326 -1.35 -8.81 -8.82
C PHE A 326 -1.73 -8.66 -7.36
N LEU A 327 -1.21 -9.55 -6.53
CA LEU A 327 -1.44 -9.58 -5.08
C LEU A 327 -0.12 -9.84 -4.36
N ILE A 328 -0.04 -9.32 -3.15
CA ILE A 328 1.04 -9.63 -2.22
C ILE A 328 0.45 -10.12 -0.89
N ASP A 329 0.98 -11.22 -0.33
CA ASP A 329 0.53 -11.74 0.95
C ASP A 329 1.53 -11.50 2.09
N GLU A 330 1.13 -11.76 3.33
CA GLU A 330 1.94 -11.58 4.55
C GLU A 330 3.22 -12.42 4.53
N LEU A 331 3.25 -13.53 3.83
CA LEU A 331 4.43 -14.38 3.68
C LEU A 331 5.31 -13.98 2.51
N SER A 332 5.00 -12.83 1.89
CA SER A 332 5.72 -12.29 0.72
C SER A 332 5.60 -13.15 -0.53
N HIS A 333 4.41 -13.70 -0.77
CA HIS A 333 4.10 -14.30 -2.06
C HIS A 333 3.54 -13.24 -3.00
N LEU A 334 4.21 -13.09 -4.15
CA LEU A 334 3.66 -12.38 -5.30
C LEU A 334 2.77 -13.34 -6.08
N VAL A 335 1.49 -13.04 -6.12
CA VAL A 335 0.49 -13.87 -6.80
C VAL A 335 -0.11 -13.10 -7.97
N LYS A 336 -0.13 -13.73 -9.15
CA LYS A 336 -0.87 -13.23 -10.32
C LYS A 336 -2.10 -14.10 -10.52
N ILE A 337 -3.25 -13.45 -10.64
CA ILE A 337 -4.51 -14.11 -11.02
C ILE A 337 -5.06 -13.52 -12.31
N ASP A 338 -5.86 -14.30 -13.02
CA ASP A 338 -6.65 -13.80 -14.15
C ASP A 338 -7.91 -13.04 -13.66
N ALA A 339 -8.69 -12.51 -14.61
CA ALA A 339 -9.93 -11.80 -14.32
C ALA A 339 -11.03 -12.65 -13.65
N ASN A 340 -10.90 -13.98 -13.66
CA ASN A 340 -11.85 -14.89 -13.00
C ASN A 340 -11.41 -15.32 -11.60
N GLY A 341 -10.19 -14.92 -11.19
CA GLY A 341 -9.59 -15.28 -9.91
C GLY A 341 -8.74 -16.57 -9.97
N ASP A 342 -8.52 -17.15 -11.16
CA ASP A 342 -7.66 -18.31 -11.31
C ASP A 342 -6.19 -17.92 -11.18
N ILE A 343 -5.42 -18.63 -10.33
CA ILE A 343 -4.00 -18.35 -10.10
C ILE A 343 -3.20 -18.74 -11.35
N LEU A 344 -2.49 -17.76 -11.94
CA LEU A 344 -1.58 -17.95 -13.06
C LEU A 344 -0.17 -18.31 -12.60
N TYR A 345 0.32 -17.65 -11.56
CA TYR A 345 1.55 -18.01 -10.86
C TYR A 345 1.56 -17.49 -9.43
N ASP A 346 2.45 -18.05 -8.61
CA ASP A 346 2.62 -17.76 -7.21
C ASP A 346 4.12 -17.90 -6.88
N ILE A 347 4.74 -16.79 -6.47
CA ILE A 347 6.18 -16.68 -6.31
C ILE A 347 6.48 -16.19 -4.91
N LYS A 348 7.27 -16.96 -4.16
CA LYS A 348 7.75 -16.52 -2.84
C LYS A 348 8.93 -15.57 -3.00
N LEU A 349 8.76 -14.35 -2.51
CA LEU A 349 9.82 -13.36 -2.39
C LEU A 349 10.68 -13.63 -1.14
N ASN A 350 11.90 -13.11 -1.12
CA ASN A 350 12.80 -13.30 0.03
C ASN A 350 12.63 -12.24 1.13
N HIS A 351 11.75 -11.27 0.92
CA HIS A 351 11.54 -10.13 1.81
C HIS A 351 10.04 -9.95 2.09
N VAL A 352 9.70 -9.45 3.28
CA VAL A 352 8.31 -9.11 3.62
C VAL A 352 7.92 -7.85 2.86
N ASN A 353 6.86 -7.93 2.07
CA ASN A 353 6.31 -6.81 1.31
C ASN A 353 4.85 -6.59 1.71
N GLN A 354 4.43 -5.33 1.79
CA GLN A 354 3.08 -4.97 2.21
C GLN A 354 2.28 -4.26 1.13
N SER A 355 2.94 -3.80 0.08
CA SER A 355 2.29 -3.11 -1.03
C SER A 355 2.89 -3.52 -2.37
N ILE A 356 2.08 -3.47 -3.40
CA ILE A 356 2.40 -3.80 -4.79
C ILE A 356 1.77 -2.78 -5.72
N MET A 357 2.38 -2.59 -6.89
CA MET A 357 1.86 -1.77 -7.97
C MET A 357 2.31 -2.34 -9.31
N GLU A 358 1.60 -2.03 -10.38
CA GLU A 358 1.99 -2.27 -11.77
C GLU A 358 2.31 -0.93 -12.41
N LEU A 359 3.37 -0.88 -13.22
CA LEU A 359 3.73 0.32 -13.98
C LEU A 359 2.92 0.42 -15.27
N GLU A 360 2.79 1.63 -15.84
CA GLU A 360 2.00 1.88 -17.07
C GLU A 360 2.50 1.12 -18.29
N ASP A 361 3.78 0.71 -18.31
CA ASP A 361 4.40 -0.10 -19.36
C ASP A 361 4.15 -1.62 -19.19
N GLY A 362 3.53 -2.02 -18.10
CA GLY A 362 3.14 -3.40 -17.80
C GLY A 362 4.24 -4.21 -17.08
N ASP A 363 5.25 -3.53 -16.50
CA ASP A 363 6.32 -4.13 -15.70
C ASP A 363 6.05 -4.09 -14.18
#